data_9e943543dad2eb0b7721853605f64f4e
#
_entry.id   9e943543dad2eb0b7721853605f64f4e
#
_cell.length_a   1.000
_cell.length_b   1.000
_cell.length_c   1.000
_cell.angle_alpha   90.00
_cell.angle_beta   90.00
_cell.angle_gamma   90.00
#
_symmetry.space_group_name_H-M   'P 1'
#
loop_
_entity.id
_entity.type
_entity.pdbx_description
1 polymer ?
#
loop_
_entity_poly.entity_id
_entity_poly.type
_entity_poly.pdbx_seq_one_letter_code
_entity_poly.pdbx_strand_id
1 'polypeptide(L)'
;MLASKLYAPTLREVPSDADVVSQQLMLRAGFMRKVANGLYSFLPLGWRSIKKIEAIIREEMDRSGAQEIMMPILQPAEIWKESGRWNAYGAEMMRINDRHDVEYCLGPTHEEMITTLVKNEINSYRQLPVNLYQIQSKFRDERRPRYGLMRSREFIMKDGYSFDIDDTAADVSYKNMYDAYSRIFTRCGLTFRPVEADSGAIGGSNTHEFMAIAEAGEADIIHCSVCDYAANIEIGKPGIMKQAEEALKELEVVDTPHASTIEAVAEMLNLPLEKTIKAVVYAIEDKVILAMVRGDHDVNEVAVQHAVNGSVEPEMATPEQLEKVGLTAGFISPVGLKQTDDFAIVVDESVMETYNVCGGANKADAHYININPKRDFNTEDIVVAPIRLITKDDVCPECHSPLEYSKGIEVGQVFKLGTKYSESLQATYLDQNGRPNAMVMGCYGIGVSRTLAAAIEQYHDENGIVWPRAIAPFEVVIVPINAKDEALMSTSTSIYDTLLNNKVDVLLDDRKDRAGVKFKDADLIGYPLRITVSKNTLESNEVEIRVRKTGEAINCPIDEVSNKVQELLSQL
;
A
#
# COMPACT_ATOMS: atom_id res chain seq x y z
N MET A 1 22.99 -26.56 2.14
CA MET A 1 22.49 -27.11 0.85
C MET A 1 23.56 -27.03 -0.21
N LEU A 2 23.56 -27.93 -1.22
CA LEU A 2 24.49 -27.88 -2.36
C LEU A 2 23.82 -27.22 -3.57
N ALA A 3 24.52 -26.30 -4.26
CA ALA A 3 23.99 -25.61 -5.41
C ALA A 3 23.72 -26.53 -6.61
N SER A 4 24.50 -27.62 -6.78
CA SER A 4 24.25 -28.63 -7.80
C SER A 4 22.92 -29.37 -7.66
N LYS A 5 22.30 -29.32 -6.48
CA LYS A 5 21.01 -29.93 -6.16
C LYS A 5 19.88 -28.91 -6.03
N LEU A 6 20.19 -27.61 -6.13
CA LEU A 6 19.22 -26.53 -6.02
C LEU A 6 18.69 -26.19 -7.41
N TYR A 7 17.36 -26.20 -7.59
CA TYR A 7 16.73 -25.74 -8.81
C TYR A 7 16.62 -24.20 -8.79
N ALA A 8 17.67 -23.54 -9.27
CA ALA A 8 17.76 -22.07 -9.34
C ALA A 8 18.28 -21.63 -10.73
N PRO A 9 17.46 -21.76 -11.79
CA PRO A 9 17.86 -21.42 -13.15
C PRO A 9 17.91 -19.90 -13.34
N THR A 10 19.13 -19.35 -13.38
CA THR A 10 19.36 -17.92 -13.68
C THR A 10 19.21 -17.61 -15.17
N LEU A 11 18.79 -16.39 -15.50
CA LEU A 11 18.69 -15.88 -16.86
C LEU A 11 19.71 -14.75 -17.08
N ARG A 12 20.30 -14.70 -18.28
CA ARG A 12 21.21 -13.61 -18.67
C ARG A 12 20.46 -12.35 -19.05
N GLU A 13 19.40 -12.51 -19.85
CA GLU A 13 18.59 -11.43 -20.39
C GLU A 13 17.40 -11.14 -19.46
N VAL A 14 16.98 -9.88 -19.44
CA VAL A 14 15.73 -9.47 -18.81
C VAL A 14 14.57 -9.88 -19.73
N PRO A 15 13.54 -10.59 -19.24
CA PRO A 15 12.33 -10.83 -20.02
C PRO A 15 11.68 -9.52 -20.46
N SER A 16 11.27 -9.45 -21.74
CA SER A 16 10.75 -8.22 -22.37
C SER A 16 9.42 -7.72 -21.75
N ASP A 17 8.75 -8.54 -20.98
CA ASP A 17 7.47 -8.25 -20.31
C ASP A 17 7.63 -7.99 -18.79
N ALA A 18 8.85 -7.69 -18.35
CA ALA A 18 9.14 -7.33 -16.98
C ALA A 18 9.31 -5.81 -16.84
N ASP A 19 8.32 -5.16 -16.19
CA ASP A 19 8.20 -3.71 -16.16
C ASP A 19 9.05 -3.05 -15.06
N VAL A 20 9.15 -3.69 -13.88
CA VAL A 20 9.81 -3.12 -12.69
C VAL A 20 11.00 -3.96 -12.25
N VAL A 21 11.92 -3.36 -11.49
CA VAL A 21 13.19 -3.96 -11.10
C VAL A 21 12.99 -5.26 -10.31
N SER A 22 12.05 -5.30 -9.35
CA SER A 22 11.78 -6.52 -8.58
C SER A 22 11.35 -7.68 -9.47
N GLN A 23 10.48 -7.43 -10.45
CA GLN A 23 10.05 -8.46 -11.40
C GLN A 23 11.22 -8.94 -12.26
N GLN A 24 12.02 -8.01 -12.79
CA GLN A 24 13.20 -8.32 -13.62
C GLN A 24 14.19 -9.19 -12.85
N LEU A 25 14.54 -8.79 -11.64
CA LEU A 25 15.53 -9.50 -10.82
C LEU A 25 15.01 -10.85 -10.35
N MET A 26 13.74 -10.96 -9.91
CA MET A 26 13.16 -12.24 -9.50
C MET A 26 13.11 -13.26 -10.64
N LEU A 27 12.79 -12.83 -11.86
CA LEU A 27 12.80 -13.71 -13.03
C LEU A 27 14.24 -14.12 -13.41
N ARG A 28 15.18 -13.16 -13.43
CA ARG A 28 16.58 -13.42 -13.77
C ARG A 28 17.28 -14.31 -12.74
N ALA A 29 17.09 -14.03 -11.47
CA ALA A 29 17.74 -14.76 -10.37
C ALA A 29 17.11 -16.13 -10.09
N GLY A 30 16.04 -16.52 -10.78
CA GLY A 30 15.40 -17.82 -10.58
C GLY A 30 14.57 -17.91 -9.30
N PHE A 31 13.90 -16.83 -8.91
CA PHE A 31 12.98 -16.81 -7.78
C PHE A 31 11.56 -17.21 -8.17
N MET A 32 11.17 -16.86 -9.39
CA MET A 32 9.84 -17.16 -9.91
C MET A 32 9.85 -17.38 -11.42
N ARG A 33 8.72 -17.91 -11.95
CA ARG A 33 8.43 -17.96 -13.38
C ARG A 33 6.98 -17.55 -13.62
N LYS A 34 6.76 -16.78 -14.66
CA LYS A 34 5.43 -16.38 -15.13
C LYS A 34 4.73 -17.58 -15.77
N VAL A 35 3.52 -17.88 -15.32
CA VAL A 35 2.62 -18.90 -15.89
C VAL A 35 1.65 -18.24 -16.86
N ALA A 36 1.04 -17.14 -16.43
CA ALA A 36 0.15 -16.28 -17.21
C ALA A 36 0.23 -14.85 -16.64
N ASN A 37 -0.51 -13.90 -17.22
CA ASN A 37 -0.56 -12.54 -16.70
C ASN A 37 -1.10 -12.53 -15.27
N GLY A 38 -0.28 -12.05 -14.31
CA GLY A 38 -0.62 -12.00 -12.90
C GLY A 38 -0.57 -13.35 -12.17
N LEU A 39 -0.07 -14.43 -12.81
CA LEU A 39 0.09 -15.74 -12.20
C LEU A 39 1.55 -16.19 -12.27
N TYR A 40 2.14 -16.51 -11.11
CA TYR A 40 3.55 -16.85 -10.99
C TYR A 40 3.75 -18.14 -10.18
N SER A 41 4.70 -18.96 -10.63
CA SER A 41 5.22 -20.07 -9.84
C SER A 41 6.47 -19.62 -9.09
N PHE A 42 6.50 -19.77 -7.77
CA PHE A 42 7.71 -19.54 -6.98
C PHE A 42 8.64 -20.72 -7.12
N LEU A 43 9.93 -20.44 -7.42
CA LEU A 43 10.99 -21.42 -7.44
C LEU A 43 11.65 -21.51 -6.04
N PRO A 44 12.52 -22.49 -5.78
CA PRO A 44 13.04 -22.74 -4.44
C PRO A 44 13.65 -21.52 -3.72
N LEU A 45 14.38 -20.65 -4.42
CA LEU A 45 14.92 -19.42 -3.82
C LEU A 45 13.81 -18.45 -3.39
N GLY A 46 12.85 -18.16 -4.28
CA GLY A 46 11.72 -17.28 -3.97
C GLY A 46 10.86 -17.85 -2.85
N TRP A 47 10.60 -19.16 -2.88
CA TRP A 47 9.82 -19.82 -1.84
C TRP A 47 10.51 -19.79 -0.47
N ARG A 48 11.84 -19.90 -0.42
CA ARG A 48 12.61 -19.76 0.85
C ARG A 48 12.44 -18.36 1.44
N SER A 49 12.56 -17.31 0.64
CA SER A 49 12.35 -15.93 1.10
C SER A 49 10.91 -15.68 1.57
N ILE A 50 9.90 -16.16 0.83
CA ILE A 50 8.48 -16.13 1.26
C ILE A 50 8.33 -16.81 2.63
N LYS A 51 8.88 -18.01 2.82
CA LYS A 51 8.79 -18.73 4.11
C LYS A 51 9.46 -18.00 5.27
N LYS A 52 10.52 -17.24 5.03
CA LYS A 52 11.16 -16.39 6.05
C LYS A 52 10.27 -15.20 6.43
N ILE A 53 9.62 -14.56 5.45
CA ILE A 53 8.63 -13.51 5.71
C ILE A 53 7.45 -14.07 6.51
N GLU A 54 6.91 -15.22 6.10
CA GLU A 54 5.83 -15.91 6.83
C GLU A 54 6.23 -16.26 8.27
N ALA A 55 7.47 -16.68 8.51
CA ALA A 55 7.97 -16.99 9.86
C ALA A 55 8.00 -15.74 10.74
N ILE A 56 8.50 -14.61 10.21
CA ILE A 56 8.50 -13.31 10.92
C ILE A 56 7.06 -12.90 11.25
N ILE A 57 6.13 -13.05 10.31
CA ILE A 57 4.72 -12.75 10.52
C ILE A 57 4.14 -13.60 11.64
N ARG A 58 4.35 -14.94 11.63
CA ARG A 58 3.84 -15.85 12.66
C ARG A 58 4.35 -15.46 14.05
N GLU A 59 5.65 -15.24 14.18
CA GLU A 59 6.26 -14.85 15.46
C GLU A 59 5.65 -13.55 16.03
N GLU A 60 5.40 -12.56 15.21
CA GLU A 60 4.80 -11.30 15.68
C GLU A 60 3.28 -11.40 15.88
N MET A 61 2.58 -12.26 15.14
CA MET A 61 1.17 -12.56 15.37
C MET A 61 1.01 -13.32 16.70
N ASP A 62 1.81 -14.35 16.95
CA ASP A 62 1.79 -15.10 18.21
C ASP A 62 2.11 -14.18 19.40
N ARG A 63 3.11 -13.29 19.25
CA ARG A 63 3.44 -12.27 20.27
C ARG A 63 2.28 -11.34 20.56
N SER A 64 1.45 -11.01 19.55
CA SER A 64 0.28 -10.16 19.71
C SER A 64 -0.94 -10.88 20.29
N GLY A 65 -0.86 -12.21 20.49
CA GLY A 65 -1.94 -13.05 20.97
C GLY A 65 -2.94 -13.49 19.91
N ALA A 66 -2.66 -13.22 18.62
CA ALA A 66 -3.47 -13.74 17.51
C ALA A 66 -3.20 -15.23 17.28
N GLN A 67 -4.21 -15.96 16.78
CA GLN A 67 -4.14 -17.41 16.59
C GLN A 67 -4.28 -17.77 15.11
N GLU A 68 -3.37 -18.64 14.61
CA GLU A 68 -3.40 -19.08 13.21
C GLU A 68 -4.50 -20.11 12.98
N ILE A 69 -5.29 -19.89 11.93
CA ILE A 69 -6.29 -20.82 11.41
C ILE A 69 -6.09 -21.01 9.90
N MET A 70 -6.85 -21.90 9.28
CA MET A 70 -6.87 -22.06 7.82
C MET A 70 -8.30 -22.20 7.35
N MET A 71 -8.73 -21.31 6.45
CA MET A 71 -10.05 -21.29 5.86
C MET A 71 -9.99 -21.70 4.39
N PRO A 72 -11.08 -22.24 3.79
CA PRO A 72 -11.12 -22.54 2.36
C PRO A 72 -10.95 -21.29 1.49
N ILE A 73 -10.22 -21.43 0.36
CA ILE A 73 -10.16 -20.38 -0.66
C ILE A 73 -11.45 -20.35 -1.50
N LEU A 74 -12.10 -21.49 -1.68
CA LEU A 74 -13.38 -21.61 -2.36
C LEU A 74 -14.48 -21.25 -1.37
N GLN A 75 -15.24 -20.19 -1.66
CA GLN A 75 -16.23 -19.63 -0.76
C GLN A 75 -17.63 -19.72 -1.38
N PRO A 76 -18.66 -20.13 -0.59
CA PRO A 76 -20.03 -20.18 -1.08
C PRO A 76 -20.59 -18.78 -1.35
N ALA A 77 -21.38 -18.63 -2.42
CA ALA A 77 -22.00 -17.35 -2.78
C ALA A 77 -22.99 -16.83 -1.72
N GLU A 78 -23.60 -17.74 -0.95
CA GLU A 78 -24.63 -17.40 0.04
C GLU A 78 -24.12 -16.39 1.08
N ILE A 79 -22.92 -16.60 1.64
CA ILE A 79 -22.37 -15.71 2.66
C ILE A 79 -22.05 -14.31 2.10
N TRP A 80 -21.67 -14.24 0.83
CA TRP A 80 -21.42 -12.99 0.12
C TRP A 80 -22.72 -12.26 -0.26
N LYS A 81 -23.79 -13.02 -0.55
CA LYS A 81 -25.14 -12.47 -0.77
C LYS A 81 -25.73 -11.95 0.53
N GLU A 82 -25.53 -12.67 1.66
CA GLU A 82 -25.97 -12.26 3.00
C GLU A 82 -25.29 -10.96 3.45
N SER A 83 -23.98 -10.78 3.17
CA SER A 83 -23.25 -9.53 3.46
C SER A 83 -23.60 -8.39 2.50
N GLY A 84 -24.31 -8.66 1.39
CA GLY A 84 -24.58 -7.68 0.33
C GLY A 84 -23.42 -7.43 -0.63
N ARG A 85 -22.25 -8.08 -0.42
CA ARG A 85 -21.05 -7.82 -1.22
C ARG A 85 -20.94 -8.65 -2.51
N TRP A 86 -21.82 -9.62 -2.74
CA TRP A 86 -21.77 -10.47 -3.96
C TRP A 86 -21.74 -9.64 -5.25
N ASN A 87 -22.55 -8.59 -5.35
CA ASN A 87 -22.58 -7.69 -6.49
C ASN A 87 -21.68 -6.46 -6.30
N ALA A 88 -21.64 -5.91 -5.07
CA ALA A 88 -20.90 -4.71 -4.77
C ALA A 88 -19.36 -4.85 -4.91
N TYR A 89 -18.82 -6.08 -4.74
CA TYR A 89 -17.38 -6.33 -4.95
C TYR A 89 -16.94 -6.16 -6.42
N GLY A 90 -17.88 -6.22 -7.35
CA GLY A 90 -17.62 -5.96 -8.77
C GLY A 90 -16.97 -7.11 -9.53
N ALA A 91 -16.27 -6.75 -10.61
CA ALA A 91 -15.71 -7.68 -11.60
C ALA A 91 -14.44 -8.42 -11.13
N GLU A 92 -13.76 -7.90 -10.10
CA GLU A 92 -12.55 -8.53 -9.57
C GLU A 92 -12.83 -9.82 -8.78
N MET A 93 -14.10 -10.08 -8.41
CA MET A 93 -14.51 -11.35 -7.83
C MET A 93 -14.63 -12.42 -8.90
N MET A 94 -13.77 -13.43 -8.88
CA MET A 94 -13.88 -14.58 -9.77
C MET A 94 -14.98 -15.52 -9.29
N ARG A 95 -16.14 -15.48 -9.96
CA ARG A 95 -17.30 -16.34 -9.68
C ARG A 95 -17.21 -17.62 -10.50
N ILE A 96 -17.57 -18.73 -9.89
CA ILE A 96 -17.54 -20.06 -10.50
C ILE A 96 -18.76 -20.88 -10.07
N ASN A 97 -19.17 -21.81 -10.91
CA ASN A 97 -20.20 -22.80 -10.57
C ASN A 97 -19.55 -24.18 -10.44
N ASP A 98 -20.02 -24.95 -9.49
CA ASP A 98 -19.67 -26.37 -9.43
C ASP A 98 -20.48 -27.20 -10.46
N ARG A 99 -20.23 -28.52 -10.48
CA ARG A 99 -20.95 -29.45 -11.40
C ARG A 99 -22.46 -29.58 -11.14
N HIS A 100 -22.95 -29.00 -10.04
CA HIS A 100 -24.36 -28.99 -9.64
C HIS A 100 -24.98 -27.59 -9.77
N ASP A 101 -24.32 -26.70 -10.50
CA ASP A 101 -24.71 -25.31 -10.69
C ASP A 101 -24.81 -24.48 -9.38
N VAL A 102 -24.11 -24.91 -8.33
CA VAL A 102 -23.99 -24.11 -7.09
C VAL A 102 -22.91 -23.04 -7.28
N GLU A 103 -23.27 -21.79 -6.95
CA GLU A 103 -22.39 -20.63 -7.10
C GLU A 103 -21.36 -20.53 -5.97
N TYR A 104 -20.13 -20.27 -6.34
CA TYR A 104 -18.99 -20.02 -5.46
C TYR A 104 -18.15 -18.84 -5.99
N CYS A 105 -17.20 -18.38 -5.20
CA CYS A 105 -16.10 -17.54 -5.69
C CYS A 105 -14.76 -18.05 -5.17
N LEU A 106 -13.67 -17.71 -5.88
CA LEU A 106 -12.32 -17.77 -5.31
C LEU A 106 -12.16 -16.56 -4.39
N GLY A 107 -11.82 -16.80 -3.12
CA GLY A 107 -11.81 -15.79 -2.08
C GLY A 107 -10.82 -14.63 -2.37
N PRO A 108 -11.31 -13.44 -2.67
CA PRO A 108 -10.47 -12.24 -2.76
C PRO A 108 -10.06 -11.72 -1.38
N THR A 109 -10.85 -12.05 -0.38
CA THR A 109 -10.72 -11.76 1.07
C THR A 109 -11.60 -12.73 1.87
N HIS A 110 -11.61 -12.69 3.21
CA HIS A 110 -12.31 -13.69 4.02
C HIS A 110 -13.19 -13.10 5.15
N GLU A 111 -13.62 -11.84 5.08
CA GLU A 111 -14.49 -11.23 6.10
C GLU A 111 -15.75 -12.06 6.32
N GLU A 112 -16.44 -12.48 5.24
CA GLU A 112 -17.65 -13.28 5.30
C GLU A 112 -17.41 -14.65 5.93
N MET A 113 -16.32 -15.30 5.52
CA MET A 113 -15.97 -16.65 6.02
C MET A 113 -15.68 -16.65 7.52
N ILE A 114 -14.83 -15.71 7.96
CA ILE A 114 -14.43 -15.65 9.38
C ILE A 114 -15.60 -15.22 10.27
N THR A 115 -16.42 -14.27 9.81
CA THR A 115 -17.61 -13.83 10.56
C THR A 115 -18.60 -14.98 10.71
N THR A 116 -18.82 -15.78 9.66
CA THR A 116 -19.67 -16.97 9.71
C THR A 116 -19.12 -18.03 10.65
N LEU A 117 -17.79 -18.24 10.67
CA LEU A 117 -17.13 -19.14 11.61
C LEU A 117 -17.37 -18.69 13.05
N VAL A 118 -17.04 -17.43 13.36
CA VAL A 118 -17.10 -16.87 14.71
C VAL A 118 -18.54 -16.78 15.23
N LYS A 119 -19.50 -16.42 14.39
CA LYS A 119 -20.94 -16.40 14.70
C LYS A 119 -21.42 -17.70 15.33
N ASN A 120 -20.91 -18.83 14.89
CA ASN A 120 -21.35 -20.14 15.37
C ASN A 120 -20.63 -20.60 16.64
N GLU A 121 -19.49 -20.01 16.98
CA GLU A 121 -18.62 -20.47 18.06
C GLU A 121 -18.62 -19.52 19.28
N ILE A 122 -18.85 -18.22 19.09
CA ILE A 122 -18.82 -17.22 20.15
C ILE A 122 -20.25 -16.81 20.52
N ASN A 123 -20.60 -17.05 21.80
CA ASN A 123 -21.93 -16.76 22.33
C ASN A 123 -21.93 -15.81 23.53
N SER A 124 -20.77 -15.49 24.11
CA SER A 124 -20.67 -14.72 25.34
C SER A 124 -19.53 -13.69 25.29
N TYR A 125 -19.74 -12.53 25.89
CA TYR A 125 -18.72 -11.50 26.07
C TYR A 125 -17.42 -12.03 26.72
N ARG A 126 -17.50 -13.13 27.50
CA ARG A 126 -16.33 -13.74 28.15
C ARG A 126 -15.36 -14.42 27.19
N GLN A 127 -15.79 -14.68 25.96
CA GLN A 127 -14.98 -15.29 24.90
C GLN A 127 -14.28 -14.22 24.05
N LEU A 128 -14.58 -12.95 24.24
CA LEU A 128 -14.02 -11.79 23.54
C LEU A 128 -12.97 -11.07 24.41
N PRO A 129 -11.95 -10.42 23.84
CA PRO A 129 -11.68 -10.34 22.40
C PRO A 129 -11.08 -11.63 21.83
N VAL A 130 -11.27 -11.85 20.53
CA VAL A 130 -10.63 -12.92 19.76
C VAL A 130 -9.95 -12.32 18.54
N ASN A 131 -8.72 -12.75 18.24
CA ASN A 131 -8.00 -12.39 17.03
C ASN A 131 -7.53 -13.66 16.32
N LEU A 132 -8.03 -13.88 15.10
CA LEU A 132 -7.74 -15.05 14.28
C LEU A 132 -7.10 -14.60 12.97
N TYR A 133 -6.08 -15.31 12.49
CA TYR A 133 -5.44 -14.99 11.22
C TYR A 133 -5.10 -16.24 10.42
N GLN A 134 -4.88 -16.08 9.13
CA GLN A 134 -4.36 -17.10 8.24
C GLN A 134 -3.28 -16.52 7.31
N ILE A 135 -2.45 -17.40 6.74
CA ILE A 135 -1.60 -17.08 5.59
C ILE A 135 -2.07 -17.98 4.45
N GLN A 136 -2.68 -17.38 3.43
CA GLN A 136 -3.42 -18.09 2.39
C GLN A 136 -3.28 -17.37 1.05
N SER A 137 -3.34 -18.12 -0.06
CA SER A 137 -3.54 -17.55 -1.39
C SER A 137 -4.88 -16.81 -1.46
N LYS A 138 -4.87 -15.67 -2.14
CA LYS A 138 -6.05 -14.91 -2.54
C LYS A 138 -6.09 -14.82 -4.05
N PHE A 139 -7.29 -14.67 -4.59
CA PHE A 139 -7.49 -14.48 -6.01
C PHE A 139 -8.37 -13.25 -6.27
N ARG A 140 -7.84 -12.30 -7.04
CA ARG A 140 -8.57 -11.14 -7.55
C ARG A 140 -8.42 -11.12 -9.07
N ASP A 141 -9.52 -11.09 -9.81
CA ASP A 141 -9.50 -11.08 -11.28
C ASP A 141 -9.13 -9.67 -11.79
N GLU A 142 -7.93 -9.26 -11.42
CA GLU A 142 -7.35 -7.98 -11.78
C GLU A 142 -7.39 -7.78 -13.29
N ARG A 143 -8.01 -6.69 -13.74
CA ARG A 143 -8.19 -6.40 -15.18
C ARG A 143 -6.86 -6.18 -15.88
N ARG A 144 -5.89 -5.54 -15.21
CA ARG A 144 -4.57 -5.20 -15.76
C ARG A 144 -3.47 -5.56 -14.76
N PRO A 145 -3.14 -6.85 -14.60
CA PRO A 145 -2.02 -7.24 -13.75
C PRO A 145 -0.74 -6.60 -14.28
N ARG A 146 0.03 -5.97 -13.40
CA ARG A 146 1.27 -5.26 -13.73
C ARG A 146 2.24 -5.29 -12.56
N TYR A 147 3.49 -4.90 -12.80
CA TYR A 147 4.52 -4.79 -11.77
C TYR A 147 4.78 -6.10 -11.01
N GLY A 148 4.69 -7.24 -11.69
CA GLY A 148 5.03 -8.55 -11.13
C GLY A 148 4.15 -8.94 -9.94
N LEU A 149 4.77 -9.14 -8.77
CA LEU A 149 4.06 -9.53 -7.54
C LEU A 149 3.37 -8.37 -6.82
N MET A 150 3.58 -7.12 -7.24
CA MET A 150 2.93 -5.97 -6.60
C MET A 150 1.45 -5.91 -6.93
N ARG A 151 1.06 -6.25 -8.18
CA ARG A 151 -0.34 -6.30 -8.63
C ARG A 151 -0.61 -7.53 -9.48
N SER A 152 -0.67 -8.68 -8.83
CA SER A 152 -0.93 -9.99 -9.42
C SER A 152 -2.38 -10.44 -9.18
N ARG A 153 -2.85 -11.44 -9.95
CA ARG A 153 -4.17 -12.04 -9.78
C ARG A 153 -4.21 -13.02 -8.62
N GLU A 154 -3.19 -13.86 -8.50
CA GLU A 154 -3.01 -14.76 -7.37
C GLU A 154 -1.80 -14.30 -6.55
N PHE A 155 -1.98 -14.20 -5.24
CA PHE A 155 -0.96 -13.72 -4.32
C PHE A 155 -1.13 -14.32 -2.92
N ILE A 156 -0.05 -14.33 -2.15
CA ILE A 156 -0.06 -14.81 -0.77
C ILE A 156 -0.32 -13.62 0.15
N MET A 157 -1.35 -13.74 0.98
CA MET A 157 -1.73 -12.73 1.97
C MET A 157 -1.80 -13.37 3.36
N LYS A 158 -1.30 -12.65 4.36
CA LYS A 158 -1.73 -12.84 5.73
C LYS A 158 -2.95 -11.95 5.95
N ASP A 159 -4.06 -12.52 6.28
CA ASP A 159 -5.28 -11.81 6.68
C ASP A 159 -5.68 -12.23 8.09
N GLY A 160 -5.93 -11.24 8.94
CA GLY A 160 -6.32 -11.41 10.33
C GLY A 160 -7.56 -10.60 10.64
N TYR A 161 -8.31 -11.03 11.67
CA TYR A 161 -9.59 -10.46 12.02
C TYR A 161 -9.74 -10.47 13.54
N SER A 162 -10.05 -9.31 14.11
CA SER A 162 -10.44 -9.22 15.52
C SER A 162 -11.94 -9.11 15.67
N PHE A 163 -12.42 -9.63 16.80
CA PHE A 163 -13.80 -9.53 17.26
C PHE A 163 -13.77 -9.02 18.70
N ASP A 164 -14.42 -7.91 18.93
CA ASP A 164 -14.36 -7.15 20.17
C ASP A 164 -15.77 -6.85 20.69
N ILE A 165 -15.87 -6.53 22.00
CA ILE A 165 -17.17 -6.24 22.65
C ILE A 165 -17.72 -4.85 22.31
N ASP A 166 -16.84 -3.89 22.05
CA ASP A 166 -17.18 -2.50 21.77
C ASP A 166 -16.06 -1.79 21.03
N ASP A 167 -16.29 -0.54 20.66
CA ASP A 167 -15.33 0.29 19.94
C ASP A 167 -14.04 0.55 20.71
N THR A 168 -14.11 0.66 22.05
CA THR A 168 -12.93 0.88 22.89
C THR A 168 -12.02 -0.35 22.89
N ALA A 169 -12.60 -1.54 22.99
CA ALA A 169 -11.87 -2.80 22.89
C ALA A 169 -11.27 -2.99 21.47
N ALA A 170 -12.04 -2.63 20.43
CA ALA A 170 -11.57 -2.66 19.06
C ALA A 170 -10.40 -1.70 18.81
N ASP A 171 -10.35 -0.53 19.46
CA ASP A 171 -9.20 0.38 19.38
C ASP A 171 -7.93 -0.25 19.98
N VAL A 172 -8.07 -1.03 21.05
CA VAL A 172 -6.95 -1.78 21.64
C VAL A 172 -6.45 -2.86 20.66
N SER A 173 -7.37 -3.63 20.08
CA SER A 173 -7.05 -4.64 19.07
C SER A 173 -6.38 -4.02 17.84
N TYR A 174 -6.90 -2.90 17.35
CA TYR A 174 -6.34 -2.14 16.24
C TYR A 174 -4.91 -1.68 16.51
N LYS A 175 -4.69 -1.04 17.66
CA LYS A 175 -3.35 -0.56 18.05
C LYS A 175 -2.34 -1.71 18.20
N ASN A 176 -2.76 -2.84 18.76
CA ASN A 176 -1.93 -4.03 18.89
C ASN A 176 -1.49 -4.57 17.52
N MET A 177 -2.40 -4.60 16.54
CA MET A 177 -2.09 -5.01 15.16
C MET A 177 -1.21 -4.00 14.43
N TYR A 178 -1.46 -2.71 14.60
CA TYR A 178 -0.62 -1.64 14.06
C TYR A 178 0.84 -1.78 14.55
N ASP A 179 1.02 -2.01 15.84
CA ASP A 179 2.35 -2.19 16.43
C ASP A 179 3.02 -3.51 15.97
N ALA A 180 2.25 -4.59 15.83
CA ALA A 180 2.74 -5.84 15.29
C ALA A 180 3.21 -5.69 13.84
N TYR A 181 2.46 -4.99 12.99
CA TYR A 181 2.83 -4.71 11.59
C TYR A 181 4.10 -3.87 11.48
N SER A 182 4.21 -2.84 12.32
CA SER A 182 5.43 -2.03 12.39
C SER A 182 6.66 -2.89 12.71
N ARG A 183 6.54 -3.85 13.64
CA ARG A 183 7.63 -4.78 13.95
C ARG A 183 7.90 -5.77 12.81
N ILE A 184 6.85 -6.29 12.16
CA ILE A 184 7.00 -7.22 11.02
C ILE A 184 7.81 -6.56 9.90
N PHE A 185 7.42 -5.37 9.45
CA PHE A 185 8.09 -4.70 8.34
C PHE A 185 9.50 -4.24 8.70
N THR A 186 9.71 -3.79 9.94
CA THR A 186 11.06 -3.48 10.45
C THR A 186 11.95 -4.72 10.44
N ARG A 187 11.45 -5.88 10.90
CA ARG A 187 12.18 -7.15 10.89
C ARG A 187 12.45 -7.68 9.48
N CYS A 188 11.55 -7.40 8.52
CA CYS A 188 11.78 -7.67 7.10
C CYS A 188 12.82 -6.73 6.48
N GLY A 189 13.26 -5.70 7.19
CA GLY A 189 14.24 -4.71 6.75
C GLY A 189 13.66 -3.62 5.84
N LEU A 190 12.34 -3.43 5.80
CA LEU A 190 11.73 -2.40 4.96
C LEU A 190 11.87 -1.00 5.57
N THR A 191 12.10 -0.03 4.71
CA THR A 191 11.86 1.40 4.99
C THR A 191 10.42 1.70 4.63
N PHE A 192 9.61 2.02 5.62
CA PHE A 192 8.17 2.20 5.41
C PHE A 192 7.61 3.37 6.23
N ARG A 193 6.42 3.83 5.84
CA ARG A 193 5.59 4.78 6.59
C ARG A 193 4.19 4.21 6.74
N PRO A 194 3.63 4.13 7.95
CA PRO A 194 2.19 4.02 8.12
C PRO A 194 1.55 5.35 7.71
N VAL A 195 0.53 5.29 6.86
CA VAL A 195 -0.19 6.46 6.37
C VAL A 195 -1.67 6.29 6.64
N GLU A 196 -2.35 7.36 7.00
CA GLU A 196 -3.81 7.37 7.00
C GLU A 196 -4.31 7.12 5.59
N ALA A 197 -5.38 6.33 5.44
CA ALA A 197 -5.92 5.93 4.15
C ALA A 197 -7.45 5.91 4.15
N ASP A 198 -8.06 5.86 2.98
CA ASP A 198 -9.49 5.61 2.83
C ASP A 198 -9.80 4.12 3.02
N SER A 199 -10.94 3.79 3.62
CA SER A 199 -11.35 2.40 3.84
C SER A 199 -11.93 1.71 2.61
N GLY A 200 -12.28 2.46 1.57
CA GLY A 200 -12.81 1.98 0.31
C GLY A 200 -14.00 1.03 0.44
N ALA A 201 -14.08 0.04 -0.45
CA ALA A 201 -15.15 -0.96 -0.49
C ALA A 201 -15.21 -1.89 0.75
N ILE A 202 -14.11 -2.03 1.49
CA ILE A 202 -14.07 -2.81 2.74
C ILE A 202 -14.91 -2.10 3.80
N GLY A 203 -14.82 -0.77 3.86
CA GLY A 203 -15.53 0.09 4.82
C GLY A 203 -14.85 0.11 6.18
N GLY A 204 -15.40 0.92 7.08
CA GLY A 204 -14.86 1.13 8.43
C GLY A 204 -14.63 2.62 8.71
N SER A 205 -14.24 2.94 9.93
CA SER A 205 -14.10 4.33 10.41
C SER A 205 -12.64 4.80 10.51
N ASN A 206 -11.68 3.89 10.49
CA ASN A 206 -10.26 4.20 10.63
C ASN A 206 -9.41 3.14 9.95
N THR A 207 -8.43 3.55 9.17
CA THR A 207 -7.51 2.65 8.49
C THR A 207 -6.13 3.29 8.31
N HIS A 208 -5.08 2.46 8.41
CA HIS A 208 -3.72 2.83 8.05
C HIS A 208 -3.13 1.82 7.08
N GLU A 209 -2.51 2.34 6.04
CA GLU A 209 -1.70 1.58 5.10
C GLU A 209 -0.22 1.66 5.48
N PHE A 210 0.47 0.54 5.41
CA PHE A 210 1.92 0.48 5.58
C PHE A 210 2.56 0.56 4.20
N MET A 211 3.12 1.73 3.89
CA MET A 211 3.71 2.05 2.59
C MET A 211 5.23 1.85 2.62
N ALA A 212 5.73 0.86 1.90
CA ALA A 212 7.16 0.75 1.64
C ALA A 212 7.57 1.83 0.63
N ILE A 213 8.52 2.68 1.00
CA ILE A 213 8.96 3.81 0.16
C ILE A 213 9.78 3.29 -1.01
N ALA A 214 9.28 3.47 -2.25
CA ALA A 214 9.97 3.05 -3.45
C ALA A 214 9.47 3.83 -4.68
N GLU A 215 10.36 4.16 -5.61
CA GLU A 215 10.00 4.90 -6.84
C GLU A 215 8.98 4.15 -7.73
N ALA A 216 9.00 2.82 -7.69
CA ALA A 216 8.04 1.96 -8.39
C ALA A 216 6.68 1.87 -7.68
N GLY A 217 6.46 2.59 -6.58
CA GLY A 217 5.20 2.61 -5.85
C GLY A 217 4.05 3.17 -6.69
N GLU A 218 2.86 2.59 -6.53
CA GLU A 218 1.65 3.05 -7.23
C GLU A 218 0.92 4.15 -6.46
N ALA A 219 1.05 4.19 -5.12
CA ALA A 219 0.41 5.18 -4.28
C ALA A 219 1.31 6.42 -4.11
N ASP A 220 0.72 7.57 -4.29
CA ASP A 220 1.34 8.84 -3.98
C ASP A 220 1.07 9.18 -2.52
N ILE A 221 2.13 9.36 -1.74
CA ILE A 221 2.05 9.66 -0.32
C ILE A 221 2.77 10.96 0.01
N ILE A 222 2.21 11.67 0.98
CA ILE A 222 2.83 12.86 1.54
C ILE A 222 3.14 12.62 3.01
N HIS A 223 4.30 13.07 3.46
CA HIS A 223 4.72 12.90 4.84
C HIS A 223 5.49 14.11 5.35
N CYS A 224 5.43 14.32 6.66
CA CYS A 224 6.18 15.40 7.28
C CYS A 224 7.67 15.04 7.40
N SER A 225 8.55 16.03 7.19
CA SER A 225 9.99 15.87 7.40
C SER A 225 10.40 15.88 8.88
N VAL A 226 9.50 16.27 9.80
CA VAL A 226 9.81 16.54 11.21
C VAL A 226 8.98 15.69 12.18
N CYS A 227 7.67 15.49 11.95
CA CYS A 227 6.81 14.68 12.80
C CYS A 227 6.33 13.40 12.09
N ASP A 228 5.51 12.60 12.78
CA ASP A 228 5.03 11.31 12.25
C ASP A 228 3.85 11.43 11.27
N TYR A 229 3.39 12.65 10.94
CA TYR A 229 2.29 12.83 9.98
C TYR A 229 2.65 12.25 8.62
N ALA A 230 1.80 11.37 8.13
CA ALA A 230 1.87 10.83 6.78
C ALA A 230 0.46 10.42 6.33
N ALA A 231 0.13 10.68 5.07
CA ALA A 231 -1.17 10.35 4.49
C ALA A 231 -1.03 9.98 3.01
N ASN A 232 -1.95 9.16 2.52
CA ASN A 232 -2.20 9.07 1.09
C ASN A 232 -2.67 10.44 0.59
N ILE A 233 -2.23 10.85 -0.59
CA ILE A 233 -2.57 12.17 -1.17
C ILE A 233 -4.09 12.38 -1.27
N GLU A 234 -4.85 11.31 -1.46
CA GLU A 234 -6.31 11.34 -1.59
C GLU A 234 -7.04 11.71 -0.29
N ILE A 235 -6.41 11.49 0.88
CA ILE A 235 -7.03 11.83 2.18
C ILE A 235 -6.20 12.81 3.00
N GLY A 236 -5.01 13.16 2.51
CA GLY A 236 -4.14 14.13 3.15
C GLY A 236 -4.84 15.48 3.32
N LYS A 237 -4.84 16.00 4.55
CA LYS A 237 -5.42 17.31 4.86
C LYS A 237 -4.36 18.39 4.72
N PRO A 238 -4.52 19.33 3.78
CA PRO A 238 -3.58 20.44 3.68
C PRO A 238 -3.70 21.39 4.87
N GLY A 239 -2.59 21.87 5.36
CA GLY A 239 -2.58 22.96 6.35
C GLY A 239 -3.13 24.25 5.75
N ILE A 240 -3.94 24.99 6.51
CA ILE A 240 -4.48 26.27 6.06
C ILE A 240 -3.45 27.37 6.28
N MET A 241 -2.93 27.91 5.19
CA MET A 241 -2.15 29.15 5.24
C MET A 241 -3.08 30.35 5.15
N LYS A 242 -3.21 31.11 6.23
CA LYS A 242 -3.96 32.36 6.23
C LYS A 242 -3.30 33.36 5.28
N GLN A 243 -4.07 33.90 4.37
CA GLN A 243 -3.60 35.00 3.53
C GLN A 243 -3.59 36.32 4.32
N ALA A 244 -2.75 37.27 3.90
CA ALA A 244 -2.75 38.60 4.46
C ALA A 244 -4.10 39.28 4.18
N GLU A 245 -4.67 39.95 5.18
CA GLU A 245 -5.93 40.67 5.02
C GLU A 245 -5.76 41.81 4.01
N GLU A 246 -6.73 41.91 3.10
CA GLU A 246 -6.79 42.98 2.09
C GLU A 246 -8.06 43.83 2.30
N ALA A 247 -7.98 45.10 1.91
CA ALA A 247 -9.17 45.95 1.86
C ALA A 247 -10.18 45.38 0.86
N LEU A 248 -11.42 45.18 1.31
CA LEU A 248 -12.49 44.65 0.47
C LEU A 248 -12.86 45.65 -0.63
N LYS A 249 -12.86 45.17 -1.87
CA LYS A 249 -13.34 45.92 -3.03
C LYS A 249 -14.79 45.57 -3.34
N GLU A 250 -15.49 46.39 -4.07
CA GLU A 250 -16.83 46.10 -4.53
C GLU A 250 -16.85 44.98 -5.56
N LEU A 251 -17.88 44.12 -5.50
CA LEU A 251 -18.11 43.06 -6.45
C LEU A 251 -18.48 43.66 -7.81
N GLU A 252 -17.77 43.26 -8.85
CA GLU A 252 -18.00 43.75 -10.21
C GLU A 252 -18.09 42.58 -11.19
N VAL A 253 -18.90 42.75 -12.26
CA VAL A 253 -18.96 41.81 -13.39
C VAL A 253 -18.14 42.37 -14.53
N VAL A 254 -17.28 41.54 -15.11
CA VAL A 254 -16.46 41.88 -16.28
C VAL A 254 -16.71 40.90 -17.41
N ASP A 255 -16.73 41.39 -18.65
CA ASP A 255 -16.84 40.58 -19.84
C ASP A 255 -15.53 39.86 -20.12
N THR A 256 -15.58 38.54 -20.30
CA THR A 256 -14.44 37.67 -20.54
C THR A 256 -14.73 36.71 -21.70
N PRO A 257 -14.87 37.25 -22.92
CA PRO A 257 -15.30 36.46 -24.08
C PRO A 257 -14.33 35.32 -24.36
N HIS A 258 -14.87 34.13 -24.54
CA HIS A 258 -14.11 32.90 -24.84
C HIS A 258 -13.10 32.42 -23.75
N ALA A 259 -13.10 33.02 -22.57
CA ALA A 259 -12.26 32.63 -21.45
C ALA A 259 -13.05 31.70 -20.48
N SER A 260 -13.09 30.42 -20.78
CA SER A 260 -13.82 29.42 -20.00
C SER A 260 -12.92 28.55 -19.11
N THR A 261 -11.58 28.73 -19.15
CA THR A 261 -10.62 28.05 -18.28
C THR A 261 -9.97 29.04 -17.33
N ILE A 262 -9.52 28.55 -16.18
CA ILE A 262 -8.86 29.38 -15.15
C ILE A 262 -7.66 30.13 -15.70
N GLU A 263 -6.84 29.45 -16.52
CA GLU A 263 -5.64 30.01 -17.12
C GLU A 263 -5.99 31.15 -18.10
N ALA A 264 -7.00 30.94 -18.96
CA ALA A 264 -7.45 31.95 -19.92
C ALA A 264 -8.00 33.19 -19.21
N VAL A 265 -8.78 33.03 -18.14
CA VAL A 265 -9.31 34.12 -17.33
C VAL A 265 -8.20 34.87 -16.62
N ALA A 266 -7.26 34.14 -15.98
CA ALA A 266 -6.12 34.70 -15.29
C ALA A 266 -5.23 35.52 -16.23
N GLU A 267 -4.93 35.01 -17.43
CA GLU A 267 -4.18 35.72 -18.47
C GLU A 267 -4.92 36.98 -18.96
N MET A 268 -6.21 36.84 -19.29
CA MET A 268 -7.03 37.98 -19.81
C MET A 268 -7.12 39.12 -18.80
N LEU A 269 -7.28 38.81 -17.51
CA LEU A 269 -7.41 39.79 -16.43
C LEU A 269 -6.10 40.18 -15.78
N ASN A 270 -4.98 39.59 -16.23
CA ASN A 270 -3.63 39.76 -15.65
C ASN A 270 -3.61 39.49 -14.14
N LEU A 271 -4.22 38.38 -13.72
CA LEU A 271 -4.29 37.92 -12.34
C LEU A 271 -3.39 36.69 -12.12
N PRO A 272 -2.77 36.52 -10.97
CA PRO A 272 -2.17 35.25 -10.62
C PRO A 272 -3.27 34.20 -10.33
N LEU A 273 -2.97 32.90 -10.54
CA LEU A 273 -3.93 31.81 -10.33
C LEU A 273 -4.51 31.78 -8.92
N GLU A 274 -3.71 32.15 -7.91
CA GLU A 274 -4.13 32.24 -6.50
C GLU A 274 -5.26 33.28 -6.27
N LYS A 275 -5.45 34.20 -7.22
CA LYS A 275 -6.52 35.20 -7.20
C LYS A 275 -7.73 34.79 -8.05
N THR A 276 -7.83 33.52 -8.39
CA THR A 276 -8.99 32.95 -9.09
C THR A 276 -9.61 31.82 -8.27
N ILE A 277 -10.85 31.46 -8.56
CA ILE A 277 -11.57 30.33 -7.98
C ILE A 277 -11.94 29.37 -9.10
N LYS A 278 -11.57 28.10 -8.96
CA LYS A 278 -11.90 27.00 -9.86
C LYS A 278 -13.18 26.31 -9.41
N ALA A 279 -14.11 26.15 -10.33
CA ALA A 279 -15.35 25.40 -10.16
C ALA A 279 -15.27 24.07 -10.90
N VAL A 280 -15.50 22.98 -10.21
CA VAL A 280 -15.64 21.63 -10.79
C VAL A 280 -17.00 21.08 -10.38
N VAL A 281 -17.73 20.47 -11.31
CA VAL A 281 -19.07 19.95 -11.02
C VAL A 281 -19.09 18.44 -11.18
N TYR A 282 -19.45 17.76 -10.11
CA TYR A 282 -19.58 16.31 -10.05
C TYR A 282 -21.04 15.87 -9.93
N ALA A 283 -21.29 14.63 -10.30
CA ALA A 283 -22.49 13.89 -9.98
C ALA A 283 -22.14 12.79 -9.00
N ILE A 284 -22.86 12.71 -7.89
CA ILE A 284 -22.77 11.63 -6.90
C ILE A 284 -24.19 11.12 -6.68
N GLU A 285 -24.45 9.88 -7.07
CA GLU A 285 -25.82 9.33 -7.11
C GLU A 285 -26.75 10.22 -7.96
N ASP A 286 -27.85 10.70 -7.39
CA ASP A 286 -28.79 11.59 -8.07
C ASP A 286 -28.53 13.09 -7.83
N LYS A 287 -27.43 13.42 -7.13
CA LYS A 287 -27.10 14.78 -6.68
C LYS A 287 -25.97 15.39 -7.51
N VAL A 288 -26.16 16.66 -7.90
CA VAL A 288 -25.11 17.48 -8.53
C VAL A 288 -24.34 18.24 -7.46
N ILE A 289 -23.01 18.18 -7.50
CA ILE A 289 -22.13 18.79 -6.50
C ILE A 289 -21.23 19.81 -7.17
N LEU A 290 -21.34 21.08 -6.79
CA LEU A 290 -20.41 22.13 -7.17
C LEU A 290 -19.25 22.16 -6.16
N ALA A 291 -18.07 21.73 -6.56
CA ALA A 291 -16.85 21.79 -5.78
C ALA A 291 -16.03 23.02 -6.16
N MET A 292 -15.63 23.81 -5.17
CA MET A 292 -14.89 25.06 -5.36
C MET A 292 -13.54 25.01 -4.66
N VAL A 293 -12.46 25.22 -5.41
CA VAL A 293 -11.09 25.35 -4.88
C VAL A 293 -10.44 26.63 -5.40
N ARG A 294 -9.32 27.06 -4.81
CA ARG A 294 -8.53 28.16 -5.35
C ARG A 294 -7.95 27.76 -6.71
N GLY A 295 -7.77 28.70 -7.63
CA GLY A 295 -7.44 28.40 -9.02
C GLY A 295 -6.12 27.69 -9.28
N ASP A 296 -5.18 27.79 -8.35
CA ASP A 296 -3.89 27.08 -8.35
C ASP A 296 -3.95 25.69 -7.70
N HIS A 297 -5.13 25.26 -7.22
CA HIS A 297 -5.33 23.97 -6.58
C HIS A 297 -6.17 23.02 -7.43
N ASP A 298 -6.06 21.72 -7.15
CA ASP A 298 -6.92 20.69 -7.73
C ASP A 298 -7.88 20.13 -6.68
N VAL A 299 -9.04 19.67 -7.15
CA VAL A 299 -10.08 19.09 -6.29
C VAL A 299 -9.69 17.67 -5.93
N ASN A 300 -9.92 17.30 -4.67
CA ASN A 300 -9.84 15.95 -4.16
C ASN A 300 -11.24 15.32 -4.19
N GLU A 301 -11.47 14.41 -5.12
CA GLU A 301 -12.76 13.76 -5.34
C GLU A 301 -13.23 12.95 -4.13
N VAL A 302 -12.33 12.24 -3.47
CA VAL A 302 -12.63 11.48 -2.23
C VAL A 302 -13.09 12.43 -1.11
N ALA A 303 -12.43 13.58 -0.96
CA ALA A 303 -12.83 14.58 0.03
C ALA A 303 -14.18 15.21 -0.28
N VAL A 304 -14.49 15.43 -1.57
CA VAL A 304 -15.83 15.89 -2.00
C VAL A 304 -16.89 14.86 -1.67
N GLN A 305 -16.65 13.57 -1.96
CA GLN A 305 -17.56 12.48 -1.61
C GLN A 305 -17.86 12.45 -0.10
N HIS A 306 -16.83 12.54 0.73
CA HIS A 306 -16.97 12.58 2.19
C HIS A 306 -17.75 13.82 2.67
N ALA A 307 -17.49 14.98 2.09
CA ALA A 307 -18.16 16.23 2.46
C ALA A 307 -19.68 16.21 2.27
N VAL A 308 -20.17 15.39 1.31
CA VAL A 308 -21.60 15.23 1.04
C VAL A 308 -22.17 13.90 1.52
N ASN A 309 -21.39 13.06 2.24
CA ASN A 309 -21.74 11.71 2.68
C ASN A 309 -22.19 10.80 1.52
N GLY A 310 -21.54 10.94 0.35
CA GLY A 310 -21.82 10.13 -0.85
C GLY A 310 -21.35 8.67 -0.69
N SER A 311 -22.14 7.73 -1.21
CA SER A 311 -21.82 6.28 -1.12
C SER A 311 -21.09 5.74 -2.36
N VAL A 312 -20.98 6.54 -3.42
CA VAL A 312 -20.30 6.21 -4.68
C VAL A 312 -19.27 7.27 -5.04
N GLU A 313 -18.28 6.87 -5.84
CA GLU A 313 -17.25 7.78 -6.34
C GLU A 313 -17.87 8.90 -7.19
N PRO A 314 -17.37 10.15 -7.10
CA PRO A 314 -17.81 11.26 -7.93
C PRO A 314 -17.50 11.04 -9.42
N GLU A 315 -18.46 11.30 -10.28
CA GLU A 315 -18.26 11.38 -11.73
C GLU A 315 -18.43 12.81 -12.21
N MET A 316 -17.73 13.21 -13.28
CA MET A 316 -17.93 14.53 -13.88
C MET A 316 -19.39 14.70 -14.32
N ALA A 317 -20.03 15.79 -13.91
CA ALA A 317 -21.42 16.06 -14.28
C ALA A 317 -21.59 16.25 -15.80
N THR A 318 -22.65 15.65 -16.36
CA THR A 318 -22.98 15.80 -17.79
C THR A 318 -23.59 17.17 -18.09
N PRO A 319 -23.57 17.65 -19.35
CA PRO A 319 -24.22 18.89 -19.74
C PRO A 319 -25.71 18.94 -19.35
N GLU A 320 -26.42 17.81 -19.44
CA GLU A 320 -27.84 17.71 -19.08
C GLU A 320 -28.05 17.89 -17.57
N GLN A 321 -27.11 17.38 -16.75
CA GLN A 321 -27.14 17.55 -15.30
C GLN A 321 -26.86 19.01 -14.90
N LEU A 322 -25.91 19.68 -15.59
CA LEU A 322 -25.64 21.11 -15.40
C LEU A 322 -26.86 21.98 -15.74
N GLU A 323 -27.52 21.71 -16.87
CA GLU A 323 -28.72 22.44 -17.30
C GLU A 323 -29.87 22.27 -16.30
N LYS A 324 -30.07 21.04 -15.76
CA LYS A 324 -31.10 20.74 -14.75
C LYS A 324 -31.00 21.63 -13.51
N VAL A 325 -29.76 21.94 -13.07
CA VAL A 325 -29.50 22.81 -11.90
C VAL A 325 -29.19 24.26 -12.27
N GLY A 326 -29.30 24.63 -13.54
CA GLY A 326 -29.14 26.00 -14.03
C GLY A 326 -27.72 26.53 -14.06
N LEU A 327 -26.71 25.63 -14.19
CA LEU A 327 -25.30 26.01 -14.25
C LEU A 327 -24.81 26.19 -15.68
N THR A 328 -23.97 27.20 -15.89
CA THR A 328 -23.32 27.48 -17.19
C THR A 328 -21.86 27.05 -17.14
N ALA A 329 -21.52 25.97 -17.83
CA ALA A 329 -20.16 25.43 -17.85
C ALA A 329 -19.10 26.51 -18.19
N GLY A 330 -17.99 26.52 -17.45
CA GLY A 330 -16.88 27.46 -17.62
C GLY A 330 -17.08 28.83 -16.94
N PHE A 331 -18.29 29.13 -16.37
CA PHE A 331 -18.60 30.42 -15.80
C PHE A 331 -19.32 30.34 -14.44
N ILE A 332 -19.02 29.33 -13.64
CA ILE A 332 -19.73 28.99 -12.40
C ILE A 332 -19.07 29.63 -11.17
N SER A 333 -19.88 30.18 -10.26
CA SER A 333 -19.48 30.52 -8.89
C SER A 333 -20.62 30.31 -7.90
N PRO A 334 -20.40 30.24 -6.59
CA PRO A 334 -21.45 30.14 -5.58
C PRO A 334 -22.28 31.41 -5.40
N VAL A 335 -21.84 32.54 -5.96
CA VAL A 335 -22.50 33.84 -5.77
C VAL A 335 -23.94 33.76 -6.28
N GLY A 336 -24.90 33.95 -5.39
CA GLY A 336 -26.32 33.96 -5.70
C GLY A 336 -26.96 32.58 -5.91
N LEU A 337 -26.18 31.48 -5.82
CA LEU A 337 -26.71 30.11 -5.89
C LEU A 337 -27.21 29.65 -4.50
N LYS A 338 -28.14 28.69 -4.52
CA LYS A 338 -28.69 28.05 -3.31
C LYS A 338 -28.64 26.54 -3.44
N GLN A 339 -28.36 25.88 -2.33
CA GLN A 339 -28.51 24.42 -2.25
C GLN A 339 -29.96 23.97 -2.38
N THR A 340 -30.15 22.78 -2.91
CA THR A 340 -31.42 22.06 -2.98
C THR A 340 -31.21 20.59 -2.64
N ASP A 341 -32.25 19.80 -2.60
CA ASP A 341 -32.14 18.36 -2.38
C ASP A 341 -31.27 17.68 -3.43
N ASP A 342 -31.32 18.14 -4.68
CA ASP A 342 -30.58 17.60 -5.84
C ASP A 342 -29.28 18.36 -6.15
N PHE A 343 -28.95 19.44 -5.42
CA PHE A 343 -27.78 20.28 -5.68
C PHE A 343 -27.09 20.73 -4.39
N ALA A 344 -25.82 20.45 -4.26
CA ALA A 344 -24.99 20.91 -3.13
C ALA A 344 -23.80 21.74 -3.61
N ILE A 345 -23.35 22.65 -2.74
CA ILE A 345 -22.18 23.50 -2.98
C ILE A 345 -21.17 23.22 -1.89
N VAL A 346 -20.00 22.73 -2.28
CA VAL A 346 -18.87 22.45 -1.37
C VAL A 346 -17.72 23.38 -1.71
N VAL A 347 -17.26 24.12 -0.71
CA VAL A 347 -16.21 25.13 -0.87
C VAL A 347 -15.02 24.76 -0.01
N ASP A 348 -13.84 24.74 -0.61
CA ASP A 348 -12.61 24.48 0.12
C ASP A 348 -12.33 25.54 1.19
N GLU A 349 -11.83 25.12 2.33
CA GLU A 349 -11.50 26.01 3.45
C GLU A 349 -10.55 27.14 3.04
N SER A 350 -9.58 26.87 2.15
CA SER A 350 -8.63 27.86 1.65
C SER A 350 -9.27 28.97 0.81
N VAL A 351 -10.39 28.68 0.14
CA VAL A 351 -11.16 29.67 -0.63
C VAL A 351 -11.77 30.69 0.33
N MET A 352 -12.28 30.25 1.49
CA MET A 352 -12.91 31.13 2.48
C MET A 352 -11.92 32.14 3.11
N GLU A 353 -10.62 31.89 2.99
CA GLU A 353 -9.55 32.77 3.48
C GLU A 353 -8.96 33.69 2.38
N THR A 354 -9.60 33.75 1.18
CA THR A 354 -9.17 34.62 0.08
C THR A 354 -9.87 35.97 0.09
N TYR A 355 -9.24 36.95 -0.58
CA TYR A 355 -9.74 38.32 -0.73
C TYR A 355 -9.68 38.76 -2.19
N ASN A 356 -10.74 39.45 -2.65
CA ASN A 356 -10.82 40.10 -3.96
C ASN A 356 -10.45 39.16 -5.13
N VAL A 357 -10.97 37.95 -5.12
CA VAL A 357 -10.69 36.91 -6.13
C VAL A 357 -11.65 36.98 -7.31
N CYS A 358 -11.27 36.34 -8.42
CA CYS A 358 -12.06 36.22 -9.64
C CYS A 358 -12.73 34.84 -9.71
N GLY A 359 -13.99 34.76 -10.14
CA GLY A 359 -14.73 33.52 -10.37
C GLY A 359 -15.84 33.73 -11.39
N GLY A 360 -16.50 32.66 -11.86
CA GLY A 360 -17.60 32.76 -12.85
C GLY A 360 -18.75 33.66 -12.39
N ALA A 361 -19.42 34.31 -13.31
CA ALA A 361 -20.59 35.17 -13.03
C ALA A 361 -21.92 34.45 -13.25
N ASN A 362 -21.94 33.12 -13.33
CA ASN A 362 -23.11 32.29 -13.66
C ASN A 362 -23.79 32.67 -14.99
N LYS A 363 -23.03 33.29 -15.88
CA LYS A 363 -23.44 33.75 -17.20
C LYS A 363 -22.31 33.55 -18.19
N ALA A 364 -22.63 33.10 -19.41
CA ALA A 364 -21.63 32.91 -20.45
C ALA A 364 -20.83 34.19 -20.74
N ASP A 365 -19.52 34.01 -20.97
CA ASP A 365 -18.57 35.08 -21.31
C ASP A 365 -18.47 36.20 -20.26
N ALA A 366 -18.73 35.88 -18.98
CA ALA A 366 -18.64 36.86 -17.88
C ALA A 366 -18.07 36.24 -16.60
N HIS A 367 -17.25 37.03 -15.89
CA HIS A 367 -16.71 36.69 -14.56
C HIS A 367 -16.96 37.80 -13.55
N TYR A 368 -17.10 37.42 -12.28
CA TYR A 368 -16.97 38.36 -11.17
C TYR A 368 -15.49 38.60 -10.85
N ILE A 369 -15.16 39.84 -10.58
CA ILE A 369 -13.92 40.25 -9.90
C ILE A 369 -14.26 40.80 -8.51
N ASN A 370 -13.26 40.75 -7.61
CA ASN A 370 -13.40 41.23 -6.24
C ASN A 370 -14.42 40.40 -5.41
N ILE A 371 -14.59 39.13 -5.71
CA ILE A 371 -15.31 38.21 -4.82
C ILE A 371 -14.58 38.14 -3.48
N ASN A 372 -15.35 38.33 -2.42
CA ASN A 372 -14.88 38.11 -1.04
C ASN A 372 -15.77 37.02 -0.43
N PRO A 373 -15.32 35.76 -0.35
CA PRO A 373 -16.16 34.61 -0.03
C PRO A 373 -16.99 34.79 1.24
N LYS A 374 -16.41 35.31 2.32
CA LYS A 374 -17.12 35.58 3.59
C LYS A 374 -18.23 36.65 3.48
N ARG A 375 -18.23 37.49 2.43
CA ARG A 375 -19.25 38.51 2.16
C ARG A 375 -20.25 38.02 1.12
N ASP A 376 -19.76 37.37 0.05
CA ASP A 376 -20.52 37.18 -1.19
C ASP A 376 -21.11 35.76 -1.31
N PHE A 377 -20.62 34.79 -0.51
CA PHE A 377 -21.22 33.47 -0.46
C PHE A 377 -22.21 33.40 0.71
N ASN A 378 -23.36 32.79 0.45
CA ASN A 378 -24.32 32.53 1.52
C ASN A 378 -23.84 31.28 2.30
N THR A 379 -23.35 31.48 3.51
CA THR A 379 -22.82 30.42 4.36
C THR A 379 -23.86 29.36 4.79
N GLU A 380 -25.16 29.67 4.68
CA GLU A 380 -26.23 28.70 4.92
C GLU A 380 -26.46 27.75 3.73
N ASP A 381 -25.99 28.16 2.53
CA ASP A 381 -26.15 27.41 1.28
C ASP A 381 -24.84 26.75 0.80
N ILE A 382 -23.82 26.64 1.64
CA ILE A 382 -22.53 26.01 1.30
C ILE A 382 -22.06 25.06 2.40
N VAL A 383 -21.37 23.99 2.02
CA VAL A 383 -20.58 23.16 2.90
C VAL A 383 -19.12 23.59 2.79
N VAL A 384 -18.50 23.98 3.90
CA VAL A 384 -17.06 24.32 3.93
C VAL A 384 -16.30 23.10 4.43
N ALA A 385 -15.40 22.57 3.61
CA ALA A 385 -14.62 21.37 3.92
C ALA A 385 -13.25 21.40 3.21
N PRO A 386 -12.22 20.69 3.70
CA PRO A 386 -10.92 20.58 3.04
C PRO A 386 -11.03 19.64 1.82
N ILE A 387 -11.41 20.18 0.67
CA ILE A 387 -11.66 19.41 -0.56
C ILE A 387 -10.59 19.60 -1.64
N ARG A 388 -9.49 20.26 -1.35
CA ARG A 388 -8.38 20.36 -2.29
C ARG A 388 -7.37 19.24 -2.07
N LEU A 389 -6.67 18.82 -3.12
CA LEU A 389 -5.53 17.92 -2.99
C LEU A 389 -4.41 18.61 -2.20
N ILE A 390 -3.79 17.84 -1.31
CA ILE A 390 -2.57 18.25 -0.63
C ILE A 390 -1.39 18.16 -1.60
N THR A 391 -0.45 19.09 -1.51
CA THR A 391 0.74 19.14 -2.37
C THR A 391 2.02 19.24 -1.54
N LYS A 392 3.17 19.03 -2.18
CA LYS A 392 4.49 19.20 -1.53
C LYS A 392 4.77 20.64 -1.06
N ASP A 393 4.06 21.62 -1.62
CA ASP A 393 4.25 23.04 -1.28
C ASP A 393 3.39 23.44 -0.06
N ASP A 394 2.56 22.51 0.44
CA ASP A 394 1.80 22.67 1.67
C ASP A 394 2.67 22.45 2.91
N VAL A 395 2.16 22.91 4.03
CA VAL A 395 2.76 22.67 5.34
C VAL A 395 2.03 21.55 6.07
N CYS A 396 2.75 20.85 6.93
CA CYS A 396 2.19 19.80 7.76
C CYS A 396 1.01 20.34 8.60
N PRO A 397 -0.16 19.70 8.60
CA PRO A 397 -1.32 20.14 9.37
C PRO A 397 -1.08 20.08 10.89
N GLU A 398 -0.13 19.25 11.36
CA GLU A 398 0.14 19.06 12.79
C GLU A 398 1.22 19.99 13.33
N CYS A 399 2.38 20.10 12.63
CA CYS A 399 3.54 20.84 13.13
C CYS A 399 3.98 22.02 12.26
N HIS A 400 3.28 22.26 11.14
CA HIS A 400 3.56 23.33 10.16
C HIS A 400 4.95 23.30 9.50
N SER A 401 5.64 22.15 9.59
CA SER A 401 6.91 21.92 8.90
C SER A 401 6.70 21.54 7.42
N PRO A 402 7.74 21.62 6.57
CA PRO A 402 7.63 21.22 5.18
C PRO A 402 7.19 19.74 5.02
N LEU A 403 6.44 19.50 3.96
CA LEU A 403 6.02 18.17 3.54
C LEU A 403 6.96 17.63 2.45
N GLU A 404 7.13 16.32 2.44
CA GLU A 404 7.86 15.57 1.42
C GLU A 404 6.88 14.67 0.67
N TYR A 405 7.12 14.53 -0.63
CA TYR A 405 6.33 13.69 -1.52
C TYR A 405 7.11 12.42 -1.86
N SER A 406 6.49 11.27 -1.74
CA SER A 406 7.09 9.97 -2.05
C SER A 406 6.08 9.06 -2.73
N LYS A 407 6.59 8.04 -3.43
CA LYS A 407 5.77 6.92 -3.88
C LYS A 407 5.90 5.76 -2.91
N GLY A 408 4.80 5.06 -2.69
CA GLY A 408 4.71 3.93 -1.76
C GLY A 408 4.14 2.69 -2.41
N ILE A 409 4.65 1.53 -1.96
CA ILE A 409 4.07 0.21 -2.22
C ILE A 409 3.32 -0.19 -0.96
N GLU A 410 2.02 -0.34 -1.03
CA GLU A 410 1.19 -0.83 0.08
C GLU A 410 1.53 -2.29 0.38
N VAL A 411 2.25 -2.53 1.47
CA VAL A 411 2.65 -3.88 1.90
C VAL A 411 1.71 -4.49 2.95
N GLY A 412 0.91 -3.66 3.61
CA GLY A 412 -0.11 -4.10 4.55
C GLY A 412 -1.07 -2.98 4.91
N GLN A 413 -2.22 -3.36 5.45
CA GLN A 413 -3.26 -2.42 5.86
C GLN A 413 -4.00 -2.94 7.09
N VAL A 414 -4.38 -2.03 7.98
CA VAL A 414 -5.16 -2.31 9.18
C VAL A 414 -6.44 -1.49 9.15
N PHE A 415 -7.59 -2.15 9.44
CA PHE A 415 -8.92 -1.54 9.38
C PHE A 415 -9.68 -1.73 10.68
N LYS A 416 -10.42 -0.71 11.11
CA LYS A 416 -11.49 -0.81 12.09
C LYS A 416 -12.83 -0.87 11.33
N LEU A 417 -13.41 -2.06 11.20
CA LEU A 417 -14.60 -2.32 10.37
C LEU A 417 -15.93 -1.93 11.05
N GLY A 418 -15.92 -1.76 12.37
CA GLY A 418 -17.16 -1.59 13.15
C GLY A 418 -18.03 -2.85 13.14
N THR A 419 -19.34 -2.67 13.00
CA THR A 419 -20.34 -3.75 13.02
C THR A 419 -20.87 -4.16 11.65
N LYS A 420 -20.35 -3.60 10.56
CA LYS A 420 -20.85 -3.80 9.19
C LYS A 420 -21.09 -5.27 8.83
N TYR A 421 -20.11 -6.14 9.09
CA TYR A 421 -20.22 -7.57 8.78
C TYR A 421 -20.94 -8.36 9.85
N SER A 422 -20.72 -8.03 11.13
CA SER A 422 -21.39 -8.72 12.24
C SER A 422 -22.88 -8.45 12.27
N GLU A 423 -23.37 -7.28 11.88
CA GLU A 423 -24.80 -6.98 11.74
C GLU A 423 -25.40 -7.71 10.54
N SER A 424 -24.81 -7.58 9.35
CA SER A 424 -25.33 -8.21 8.13
C SER A 424 -25.38 -9.74 8.24
N LEU A 425 -24.36 -10.36 8.83
CA LEU A 425 -24.24 -11.80 9.02
C LEU A 425 -24.79 -12.27 10.38
N GLN A 426 -25.35 -11.38 11.22
CA GLN A 426 -25.92 -11.67 12.55
C GLN A 426 -24.94 -12.35 13.51
N ALA A 427 -23.67 -11.93 13.49
CA ALA A 427 -22.65 -12.40 14.42
C ALA A 427 -22.75 -11.60 15.74
N THR A 428 -23.49 -12.16 16.69
CA THR A 428 -23.79 -11.53 17.98
C THR A 428 -23.26 -12.36 19.15
N TYR A 429 -23.00 -11.68 20.27
CA TYR A 429 -22.67 -12.28 21.56
C TYR A 429 -23.65 -11.78 22.64
N LEU A 430 -23.81 -12.52 23.73
CA LEU A 430 -24.58 -12.07 24.90
C LEU A 430 -23.68 -11.29 25.84
N ASP A 431 -24.12 -10.08 26.20
CA ASP A 431 -23.47 -9.24 27.20
C ASP A 431 -23.65 -9.80 28.64
N GLN A 432 -23.13 -9.11 29.66
CA GLN A 432 -23.26 -9.51 31.06
C GLN A 432 -24.71 -9.49 31.58
N ASN A 433 -25.64 -8.86 30.86
CA ASN A 433 -27.06 -8.79 31.16
C ASN A 433 -27.87 -9.78 30.31
N GLY A 434 -27.24 -10.61 29.49
CA GLY A 434 -27.89 -11.56 28.60
C GLY A 434 -28.52 -10.93 27.36
N ARG A 435 -28.12 -9.70 26.98
CA ARG A 435 -28.62 -9.02 25.79
C ARG A 435 -27.70 -9.31 24.59
N PRO A 436 -28.27 -9.58 23.39
CA PRO A 436 -27.47 -9.75 22.21
C PRO A 436 -26.91 -8.41 21.70
N ASN A 437 -25.62 -8.39 21.38
CA ASN A 437 -24.93 -7.26 20.76
C ASN A 437 -24.11 -7.75 19.57
N ALA A 438 -24.01 -6.95 18.52
CA ALA A 438 -23.13 -7.24 17.39
C ALA A 438 -21.66 -7.11 17.83
N MET A 439 -20.79 -7.98 17.32
CA MET A 439 -19.35 -7.89 17.58
C MET A 439 -18.75 -6.75 16.77
N VAL A 440 -17.86 -5.96 17.37
CA VAL A 440 -17.08 -4.95 16.65
C VAL A 440 -15.87 -5.64 16.03
N MET A 441 -15.65 -5.45 14.75
CA MET A 441 -14.64 -6.17 13.98
C MET A 441 -13.49 -5.26 13.53
N GLY A 442 -12.29 -5.84 13.48
CA GLY A 442 -11.13 -5.32 12.76
C GLY A 442 -10.67 -6.30 11.68
N CYS A 443 -10.04 -5.78 10.62
CA CYS A 443 -9.42 -6.56 9.55
C CYS A 443 -7.99 -6.09 9.31
N TYR A 444 -7.05 -7.03 9.12
CA TYR A 444 -5.62 -6.75 9.13
C TYR A 444 -4.92 -7.57 8.05
N GLY A 445 -4.54 -6.94 6.92
CA GLY A 445 -3.94 -7.59 5.75
C GLY A 445 -2.44 -7.30 5.59
N ILE A 446 -1.65 -8.32 5.22
CA ILE A 446 -0.27 -8.18 4.74
C ILE A 446 -0.13 -8.93 3.43
N GLY A 447 0.30 -8.24 2.37
CA GLY A 447 0.70 -8.85 1.12
C GLY A 447 2.06 -9.52 1.24
N VAL A 448 2.12 -10.81 1.58
CA VAL A 448 3.39 -11.53 1.81
C VAL A 448 4.27 -11.53 0.57
N SER A 449 3.69 -11.87 -0.59
CA SER A 449 4.40 -11.83 -1.87
C SER A 449 4.76 -10.40 -2.30
N ARG A 450 3.91 -9.41 -1.97
CA ARG A 450 4.17 -8.00 -2.23
C ARG A 450 5.30 -7.45 -1.34
N THR A 451 5.39 -7.89 -0.08
CA THR A 451 6.51 -7.57 0.83
C THR A 451 7.85 -8.02 0.27
N LEU A 452 7.92 -9.21 -0.36
CA LEU A 452 9.12 -9.69 -1.04
C LEU A 452 9.51 -8.77 -2.21
N ALA A 453 8.54 -8.38 -3.06
CA ALA A 453 8.79 -7.47 -4.16
C ALA A 453 9.25 -6.08 -3.68
N ALA A 454 8.59 -5.52 -2.68
CA ALA A 454 8.93 -4.23 -2.09
C ALA A 454 10.35 -4.19 -1.53
N ALA A 455 10.80 -5.28 -0.87
CA ALA A 455 12.18 -5.39 -0.40
C ALA A 455 13.19 -5.33 -1.54
N ILE A 456 12.90 -5.96 -2.68
CA ILE A 456 13.78 -5.91 -3.85
C ILE A 456 13.77 -4.52 -4.52
N GLU A 457 12.61 -3.85 -4.57
CA GLU A 457 12.54 -2.48 -5.09
C GLU A 457 13.37 -1.50 -4.24
N GLN A 458 13.47 -1.71 -2.94
CA GLN A 458 14.29 -0.88 -2.05
C GLN A 458 15.77 -1.25 -2.05
N TYR A 459 16.09 -2.54 -2.25
CA TYR A 459 17.42 -3.09 -2.02
C TYR A 459 17.93 -3.88 -3.23
N HIS A 460 18.46 -3.16 -4.20
CA HIS A 460 19.12 -3.70 -5.39
C HIS A 460 20.23 -2.76 -5.87
N ASP A 461 21.09 -3.26 -6.73
CA ASP A 461 22.04 -2.49 -7.54
C ASP A 461 22.09 -3.03 -8.97
N GLU A 462 23.00 -2.53 -9.79
CA GLU A 462 23.23 -2.96 -11.18
C GLU A 462 23.60 -4.44 -11.33
N ASN A 463 24.11 -5.07 -10.28
CA ASN A 463 24.56 -6.46 -10.29
C ASN A 463 23.45 -7.44 -9.85
N GLY A 464 22.47 -6.98 -9.08
CA GLY A 464 21.38 -7.82 -8.61
C GLY A 464 20.75 -7.36 -7.30
N ILE A 465 20.16 -8.32 -6.58
CA ILE A 465 19.47 -8.06 -5.32
C ILE A 465 20.48 -7.81 -4.19
N VAL A 466 20.10 -6.96 -3.22
CA VAL A 466 20.85 -6.70 -1.98
C VAL A 466 19.92 -7.00 -0.80
N TRP A 467 19.82 -8.26 -0.39
CA TRP A 467 18.85 -8.67 0.61
C TRP A 467 19.08 -8.07 2.00
N PRO A 468 18.02 -7.63 2.70
CA PRO A 468 17.98 -7.65 4.14
C PRO A 468 18.22 -9.09 4.62
N ARG A 469 19.13 -9.28 5.58
CA ARG A 469 19.54 -10.61 6.07
C ARG A 469 18.35 -11.51 6.41
N ALA A 470 17.37 -10.97 7.12
CA ALA A 470 16.26 -11.72 7.69
C ALA A 470 15.41 -12.47 6.66
N ILE A 471 15.35 -11.97 5.41
CA ILE A 471 14.54 -12.54 4.33
C ILE A 471 15.35 -13.07 3.15
N ALA A 472 16.69 -13.01 3.22
CA ALA A 472 17.58 -13.58 2.22
C ALA A 472 17.37 -15.10 2.08
N PRO A 473 17.37 -15.67 0.86
CA PRO A 473 17.12 -17.11 0.66
C PRO A 473 18.18 -18.00 1.34
N PHE A 474 19.42 -17.52 1.41
CA PHE A 474 20.52 -18.02 2.21
C PHE A 474 21.32 -16.83 2.73
N GLU A 475 21.92 -16.96 3.93
CA GLU A 475 22.73 -15.89 4.53
C GLU A 475 24.15 -15.86 3.92
N VAL A 476 24.67 -17.03 3.57
CA VAL A 476 26.05 -17.21 3.09
C VAL A 476 26.09 -18.13 1.87
N VAL A 477 26.88 -17.78 0.87
CA VAL A 477 27.28 -18.69 -0.20
C VAL A 477 28.79 -18.93 -0.13
N ILE A 478 29.22 -20.20 -0.20
CA ILE A 478 30.62 -20.58 -0.32
C ILE A 478 30.90 -20.94 -1.77
N VAL A 479 31.87 -20.27 -2.38
CA VAL A 479 32.23 -20.42 -3.80
C VAL A 479 33.68 -20.91 -3.95
N PRO A 480 33.92 -22.25 -4.08
CA PRO A 480 35.19 -22.74 -4.59
C PRO A 480 35.34 -22.30 -6.05
N ILE A 481 36.49 -21.67 -6.37
CA ILE A 481 36.73 -21.17 -7.74
C ILE A 481 36.85 -22.30 -8.77
N ASN A 482 37.19 -23.50 -8.34
CA ASN A 482 37.26 -24.73 -9.14
C ASN A 482 36.76 -25.94 -8.36
N ALA A 483 35.51 -26.33 -8.61
CA ALA A 483 34.90 -27.49 -7.95
C ALA A 483 35.46 -28.87 -8.40
N LYS A 484 36.41 -28.90 -9.36
CA LYS A 484 37.12 -30.13 -9.76
C LYS A 484 38.41 -30.34 -8.95
N ASP A 485 38.87 -29.32 -8.23
CA ASP A 485 40.03 -29.38 -7.36
C ASP A 485 39.63 -29.96 -6.00
N GLU A 486 40.11 -31.12 -5.67
CA GLU A 486 39.74 -31.85 -4.45
C GLU A 486 40.12 -31.08 -3.17
N ALA A 487 41.29 -30.39 -3.17
CA ALA A 487 41.73 -29.62 -2.02
C ALA A 487 40.81 -28.40 -1.76
N LEU A 488 40.45 -27.66 -2.82
CA LEU A 488 39.48 -26.53 -2.71
C LEU A 488 38.11 -27.02 -2.25
N MET A 489 37.65 -28.15 -2.76
CA MET A 489 36.34 -28.71 -2.37
C MET A 489 36.36 -29.22 -0.92
N SER A 490 37.44 -29.88 -0.48
CA SER A 490 37.59 -30.35 0.89
C SER A 490 37.56 -29.17 1.87
N THR A 491 38.33 -28.11 1.61
CA THR A 491 38.33 -26.88 2.43
C THR A 491 36.95 -26.22 2.43
N SER A 492 36.31 -26.08 1.28
CA SER A 492 34.98 -25.49 1.17
C SER A 492 33.93 -26.30 1.93
N THR A 493 34.01 -27.63 1.89
CA THR A 493 33.09 -28.51 2.62
C THR A 493 33.31 -28.42 4.14
N SER A 494 34.57 -28.33 4.59
CA SER A 494 34.88 -28.14 6.01
C SER A 494 34.31 -26.82 6.55
N ILE A 495 34.44 -25.71 5.79
CA ILE A 495 33.84 -24.41 6.16
C ILE A 495 32.33 -24.51 6.15
N TYR A 496 31.73 -25.15 5.13
CA TYR A 496 30.29 -25.37 5.01
C TYR A 496 29.75 -26.14 6.23
N ASP A 497 30.36 -27.25 6.60
CA ASP A 497 29.91 -28.06 7.74
C ASP A 497 30.04 -27.29 9.06
N THR A 498 31.10 -26.50 9.22
CA THR A 498 31.30 -25.63 10.39
C THR A 498 30.20 -24.59 10.52
N LEU A 499 29.89 -23.86 9.43
CA LEU A 499 28.83 -22.86 9.42
C LEU A 499 27.43 -23.48 9.63
N LEU A 500 27.16 -24.62 9.01
CA LEU A 500 25.91 -25.36 9.19
C LEU A 500 25.70 -25.81 10.65
N ASN A 501 26.74 -26.34 11.29
CA ASN A 501 26.70 -26.73 12.71
C ASN A 501 26.45 -25.52 13.64
N ASN A 502 26.90 -24.33 13.25
CA ASN A 502 26.64 -23.07 13.94
C ASN A 502 25.34 -22.39 13.52
N LYS A 503 24.43 -23.14 12.85
CA LYS A 503 23.08 -22.71 12.44
C LYS A 503 23.04 -21.52 11.44
N VAL A 504 24.10 -21.30 10.68
CA VAL A 504 24.12 -20.34 9.57
C VAL A 504 23.43 -20.99 8.38
N ASP A 505 22.53 -20.23 7.74
CA ASP A 505 21.82 -20.68 6.52
C ASP A 505 22.75 -20.55 5.31
N VAL A 506 23.49 -21.63 4.99
CA VAL A 506 24.60 -21.61 4.05
C VAL A 506 24.37 -22.49 2.83
N LEU A 507 24.76 -21.97 1.66
CA LEU A 507 24.82 -22.67 0.37
C LEU A 507 26.28 -22.93 -0.02
N LEU A 508 26.63 -24.16 -0.43
CA LEU A 508 27.91 -24.47 -1.07
C LEU A 508 27.72 -24.59 -2.58
N ASP A 509 28.39 -23.71 -3.35
CA ASP A 509 28.35 -23.77 -4.81
C ASP A 509 29.36 -24.79 -5.38
N ASP A 510 28.95 -26.04 -5.32
CA ASP A 510 29.70 -27.20 -5.82
C ASP A 510 29.54 -27.43 -7.33
N ARG A 511 28.88 -26.50 -8.07
CA ARG A 511 28.73 -26.58 -9.53
C ARG A 511 30.09 -26.55 -10.21
N LYS A 512 30.18 -27.23 -11.36
CA LYS A 512 31.42 -27.30 -12.18
C LYS A 512 31.59 -26.11 -13.11
N ASP A 513 30.84 -25.05 -12.91
CA ASP A 513 30.88 -23.81 -13.68
C ASP A 513 32.16 -23.01 -13.42
N ARG A 514 32.48 -22.09 -14.34
CA ARG A 514 33.61 -21.16 -14.16
C ARG A 514 33.33 -20.20 -12.99
N ALA A 515 34.38 -19.81 -12.27
CA ALA A 515 34.28 -18.91 -11.12
C ALA A 515 33.50 -17.61 -11.44
N GLY A 516 33.76 -17.00 -12.62
CA GLY A 516 33.05 -15.78 -13.04
C GLY A 516 31.53 -15.96 -13.22
N VAL A 517 31.06 -17.15 -13.59
CA VAL A 517 29.61 -17.45 -13.65
C VAL A 517 29.03 -17.54 -12.24
N LYS A 518 29.72 -18.28 -11.35
CA LYS A 518 29.30 -18.43 -9.94
C LYS A 518 29.23 -17.08 -9.21
N PHE A 519 30.21 -16.19 -9.44
CA PHE A 519 30.23 -14.86 -8.86
C PHE A 519 29.07 -14.00 -9.36
N LYS A 520 28.80 -14.00 -10.68
CA LYS A 520 27.66 -13.26 -11.25
C LYS A 520 26.33 -13.79 -10.75
N ASP A 521 26.17 -15.10 -10.63
CA ASP A 521 24.96 -15.70 -10.04
C ASP A 521 24.81 -15.32 -8.57
N ALA A 522 25.90 -15.33 -7.81
CA ALA A 522 25.89 -14.97 -6.38
C ALA A 522 25.51 -13.50 -6.16
N ASP A 523 26.03 -12.59 -7.00
CA ASP A 523 25.72 -11.16 -6.95
C ASP A 523 24.27 -10.90 -7.43
N LEU A 524 23.81 -11.60 -8.49
CA LEU A 524 22.44 -11.50 -9.01
C LEU A 524 21.40 -11.98 -7.98
N ILE A 525 21.64 -13.13 -7.34
CA ILE A 525 20.77 -13.70 -6.30
C ILE A 525 20.84 -12.86 -5.03
N GLY A 526 22.01 -12.27 -4.74
CA GLY A 526 22.18 -11.30 -3.66
C GLY A 526 22.44 -11.91 -2.27
N TYR A 527 23.20 -12.99 -2.17
CA TYR A 527 23.55 -13.56 -0.86
C TYR A 527 24.28 -12.53 0.02
N PRO A 528 23.84 -12.27 1.27
CA PRO A 528 24.45 -11.28 2.15
C PRO A 528 25.97 -11.39 2.29
N LEU A 529 26.48 -12.62 2.40
CA LEU A 529 27.92 -12.89 2.46
C LEU A 529 28.32 -13.93 1.40
N ARG A 530 29.46 -13.70 0.73
CA ARG A 530 30.09 -14.66 -0.17
C ARG A 530 31.49 -15.00 0.35
N ILE A 531 31.74 -16.29 0.60
CA ILE A 531 33.07 -16.82 0.95
C ILE A 531 33.69 -17.40 -0.30
N THR A 532 34.85 -16.88 -0.70
CA THR A 532 35.61 -17.36 -1.85
C THR A 532 36.75 -18.28 -1.38
N VAL A 533 36.79 -19.51 -1.90
CA VAL A 533 37.88 -20.48 -1.65
C VAL A 533 38.68 -20.64 -2.94
N SER A 534 39.95 -20.23 -2.89
CA SER A 534 40.87 -20.17 -4.04
C SER A 534 42.19 -20.92 -3.76
N LYS A 535 43.09 -20.94 -4.72
CA LYS A 535 44.46 -21.48 -4.49
C LYS A 535 45.20 -20.67 -3.43
N ASN A 536 45.03 -19.34 -3.42
CA ASN A 536 45.62 -18.50 -2.39
C ASN A 536 45.13 -18.90 -1.00
N THR A 537 43.88 -19.33 -0.87
CA THR A 537 43.31 -19.82 0.39
C THR A 537 44.11 -21.02 0.93
N LEU A 538 44.56 -21.94 0.06
CA LEU A 538 45.35 -23.09 0.48
C LEU A 538 46.78 -22.71 0.86
N GLU A 539 47.32 -21.63 0.29
CA GLU A 539 48.69 -21.13 0.55
C GLU A 539 48.76 -20.26 1.81
N SER A 540 47.80 -19.35 1.97
CA SER A 540 47.75 -18.39 3.08
C SER A 540 46.97 -18.86 4.31
N ASN A 541 46.19 -19.93 4.18
CA ASN A 541 45.20 -20.38 5.16
C ASN A 541 44.12 -19.35 5.47
N GLU A 542 43.78 -18.49 4.49
CA GLU A 542 42.78 -17.45 4.62
C GLU A 542 41.73 -17.53 3.48
N VAL A 543 40.49 -17.20 3.77
CA VAL A 543 39.43 -17.01 2.79
C VAL A 543 39.10 -15.53 2.60
N GLU A 544 38.60 -15.17 1.42
CA GLU A 544 37.98 -13.87 1.19
C GLU A 544 36.49 -13.97 1.52
N ILE A 545 36.02 -13.10 2.43
CA ILE A 545 34.59 -12.90 2.73
C ILE A 545 34.17 -11.56 2.13
N ARG A 546 33.24 -11.59 1.18
CA ARG A 546 32.68 -10.37 0.58
C ARG A 546 31.29 -10.08 1.13
N VAL A 547 31.09 -8.86 1.61
CA VAL A 547 29.80 -8.34 2.07
C VAL A 547 29.04 -7.75 0.87
N ARG A 548 27.86 -8.31 0.55
CA ARG A 548 27.08 -7.91 -0.64
C ARG A 548 26.65 -6.44 -0.60
N LYS A 549 26.23 -5.96 0.55
CA LYS A 549 25.69 -4.61 0.73
C LYS A 549 26.74 -3.51 0.53
N THR A 550 27.95 -3.70 1.04
CA THR A 550 29.01 -2.68 0.99
C THR A 550 30.01 -2.92 -0.13
N GLY A 551 30.06 -4.14 -0.67
CA GLY A 551 31.10 -4.58 -1.62
C GLY A 551 32.47 -4.83 -0.97
N GLU A 552 32.59 -4.67 0.35
CA GLU A 552 33.82 -4.88 1.10
C GLU A 552 34.29 -6.33 1.02
N ALA A 553 35.58 -6.53 0.84
CA ALA A 553 36.22 -7.84 0.84
C ALA A 553 37.22 -7.92 2.03
N ILE A 554 37.04 -8.93 2.84
CA ILE A 554 37.80 -9.14 4.09
C ILE A 554 38.50 -10.48 4.01
N ASN A 555 39.82 -10.52 4.23
CA ASN A 555 40.55 -11.77 4.40
C ASN A 555 40.40 -12.27 5.85
N CYS A 556 40.11 -13.54 6.00
CA CYS A 556 39.84 -14.17 7.30
C CYS A 556 40.51 -15.53 7.39
N PRO A 557 41.28 -15.83 8.46
CA PRO A 557 41.80 -17.16 8.71
C PRO A 557 40.67 -18.21 8.73
N ILE A 558 40.95 -19.41 8.17
CA ILE A 558 39.93 -20.47 8.02
C ILE A 558 39.32 -20.87 9.37
N ASP A 559 40.13 -20.94 10.41
CA ASP A 559 39.70 -21.29 11.78
C ASP A 559 38.85 -20.22 12.46
N GLU A 560 38.91 -18.96 12.01
CA GLU A 560 38.12 -17.83 12.51
C GLU A 560 36.84 -17.54 11.68
N VAL A 561 36.68 -18.19 10.52
CA VAL A 561 35.57 -17.89 9.56
C VAL A 561 34.22 -17.93 10.25
N SER A 562 33.94 -18.88 11.11
CA SER A 562 32.63 -18.99 11.75
C SER A 562 32.30 -17.78 12.64
N ASN A 563 33.27 -17.34 13.43
CA ASN A 563 33.10 -16.17 14.30
C ASN A 563 32.96 -14.89 13.47
N LYS A 564 33.80 -14.75 12.42
CA LYS A 564 33.76 -13.59 11.55
C LYS A 564 32.46 -13.50 10.76
N VAL A 565 31.94 -14.61 10.27
CA VAL A 565 30.62 -14.66 9.60
C VAL A 565 29.51 -14.24 10.57
N GLN A 566 29.49 -14.73 11.80
CA GLN A 566 28.49 -14.33 12.80
C GLN A 566 28.57 -12.83 13.14
N GLU A 567 29.79 -12.30 13.32
CA GLU A 567 30.02 -10.87 13.53
C GLU A 567 29.43 -10.06 12.37
N LEU A 568 29.79 -10.37 11.13
CA LEU A 568 29.32 -9.66 9.95
C LEU A 568 27.79 -9.77 9.78
N LEU A 569 27.22 -10.95 9.97
CA LEU A 569 25.78 -11.16 9.91
C LEU A 569 25.01 -10.37 10.98
N SER A 570 25.62 -10.11 12.14
CA SER A 570 24.99 -9.31 13.19
C SER A 570 24.92 -7.81 12.87
N GLN A 571 25.68 -7.35 11.88
CA GLN A 571 25.76 -5.96 11.42
C GLN A 571 24.86 -5.69 10.20
N LEU A 572 24.30 -6.74 9.58
CA LEU A 572 23.45 -6.70 8.40
C LEU A 572 21.96 -6.80 8.75
#